data_b65c8bcc745cd94343e75ae966c17804
#
_entry.id   b65c8bcc745cd94343e75ae966c17804
#
_cell.length_a   1.000
_cell.length_b   1.000
_cell.length_c   1.000
_cell.angle_alpha   90.00
_cell.angle_beta   90.00
_cell.angle_gamma   90.00
#
_symmetry.space_group_name_H-M   'P 1'
#
loop_
_entity.id
_entity.type
_entity.pdbx_description
1 polymer ?
#
loop_
_entity_poly.entity_id
_entity_poly.type
_entity_poly.pdbx_seq_one_letter_code
_entity_poly.pdbx_strand_id
1 'polypeptide(L)'
;EDKNKDIVMYANEVVYLMNEEKISTLGKTDINIEGKYNIDGYDFILFRNKMLLSSNKDAIITDDASSVYELGKFQYSVNEEILKGEKIKITTDAGGNKSDQHFFQKGFFDLKNNKFLGKDVNVIFHKELFLNEENDPRVSGVSGYGDEFNTYLDKAVFTSCKKTDKCPPWKMTAANVRHDKIKKQI
;
A
#
# COMPACT_ATOMS: atom_id res chain seq x y z
N GLU A 1 10.60 -2.75 28.56
CA GLU A 1 11.25 -1.53 28.05
C GLU A 1 10.47 -1.07 26.86
N ASP A 2 9.62 -0.05 27.06
CA ASP A 2 8.98 0.68 25.95
C ASP A 2 10.09 1.40 25.19
N LYS A 3 10.53 0.83 24.09
CA LYS A 3 11.29 1.58 23.10
C LYS A 3 10.30 2.56 22.49
N ASN A 4 10.30 3.79 22.97
CA ASN A 4 9.58 4.89 22.33
C ASN A 4 10.06 4.96 20.88
N LYS A 5 9.18 4.64 19.96
CA LYS A 5 9.45 4.82 18.54
C LYS A 5 9.54 6.31 18.25
N ASP A 6 10.61 6.73 17.60
CA ASP A 6 10.83 8.14 17.26
C ASP A 6 9.90 8.54 16.13
N ILE A 7 8.99 9.48 16.42
CA ILE A 7 8.12 10.12 15.41
C ILE A 7 8.45 11.60 15.41
N VAL A 8 8.90 12.08 14.27
CA VAL A 8 9.17 13.50 14.02
C VAL A 8 8.13 14.04 13.05
N MET A 9 7.45 15.13 13.42
CA MET A 9 6.40 15.74 12.60
C MET A 9 6.73 17.21 12.35
N TYR A 10 6.63 17.64 11.10
CA TYR A 10 6.76 19.03 10.67
C TYR A 10 5.44 19.48 10.04
N ALA A 11 4.82 20.51 10.60
CA ALA A 11 3.55 21.04 10.13
C ALA A 11 3.50 22.56 10.33
N ASN A 12 2.62 23.24 9.57
CA ASN A 12 2.42 24.69 9.74
C ASN A 12 1.77 25.03 11.08
N GLU A 13 0.84 24.19 11.52
CA GLU A 13 0.14 24.36 12.79
C GLU A 13 -0.04 22.99 13.47
N VAL A 14 0.19 22.96 14.78
CA VAL A 14 0.05 21.76 15.61
C VAL A 14 -0.79 22.09 16.83
N VAL A 15 -1.82 21.30 17.09
CA VAL A 15 -2.66 21.38 18.29
C VAL A 15 -2.45 20.12 19.11
N TYR A 16 -2.05 20.28 20.38
CA TYR A 16 -1.91 19.20 21.34
C TYR A 16 -2.97 19.26 22.44
N LEU A 17 -3.85 18.28 22.47
CA LEU A 17 -4.86 18.09 23.52
C LEU A 17 -4.32 17.12 24.58
N MET A 18 -3.77 17.67 25.65
CA MET A 18 -3.07 16.90 26.71
C MET A 18 -3.95 15.82 27.33
N ASN A 19 -5.23 16.15 27.63
CA ASN A 19 -6.16 15.21 28.27
C ASN A 19 -6.53 14.02 27.38
N GLU A 20 -6.40 14.16 26.06
CA GLU A 20 -6.69 13.13 25.08
C GLU A 20 -5.43 12.44 24.56
N GLU A 21 -4.25 12.90 24.96
CA GLU A 21 -2.97 12.47 24.39
C GLU A 21 -2.96 12.55 22.84
N LYS A 22 -3.63 13.59 22.30
CA LYS A 22 -3.91 13.73 20.87
C LYS A 22 -3.16 14.92 20.31
N ILE A 23 -2.38 14.66 19.27
CA ILE A 23 -1.75 15.68 18.41
C ILE A 23 -2.53 15.74 17.10
N SER A 24 -2.92 16.95 16.69
CA SER A 24 -3.53 17.19 15.38
C SER A 24 -2.69 18.22 14.63
N THR A 25 -2.43 17.98 13.36
CA THR A 25 -1.78 18.95 12.47
C THR A 25 -2.82 19.58 11.55
N LEU A 26 -2.58 20.82 11.13
CA LEU A 26 -3.40 21.52 10.16
C LEU A 26 -2.55 21.91 8.95
N GLY A 27 -3.05 21.58 7.76
CA GLY A 27 -2.36 21.82 6.49
C GLY A 27 -1.35 20.75 6.15
N LYS A 28 -0.40 21.10 5.28
CA LYS A 28 0.66 20.20 4.85
C LYS A 28 1.52 19.77 6.04
N THR A 29 1.80 18.49 6.10
CA THR A 29 2.55 17.87 7.19
C THR A 29 3.46 16.79 6.64
N ASP A 30 4.71 16.82 7.09
CA ASP A 30 5.72 15.81 6.78
C ASP A 30 6.05 15.06 8.08
N ILE A 31 6.03 13.72 8.04
CA ILE A 31 6.25 12.86 9.20
C ILE A 31 7.34 11.86 8.87
N ASN A 32 8.32 11.74 9.77
CA ASN A 32 9.30 10.66 9.72
C ASN A 32 9.08 9.72 10.92
N ILE A 33 9.04 8.43 10.66
CA ILE A 33 8.90 7.38 11.67
C ILE A 33 10.15 6.52 11.65
N GLU A 34 10.99 6.62 12.69
CA GLU A 34 12.21 5.83 12.92
C GLU A 34 13.22 5.84 11.75
N GLY A 35 13.15 6.84 10.85
CA GLY A 35 13.93 6.86 9.60
C GLY A 35 13.48 5.84 8.56
N LYS A 36 12.52 4.98 8.89
CA LYS A 36 12.03 3.88 8.03
C LYS A 36 10.91 4.32 7.10
N TYR A 37 10.00 5.16 7.60
CA TYR A 37 8.87 5.67 6.82
C TYR A 37 8.87 7.19 6.77
N ASN A 38 8.75 7.74 5.56
CA ASN A 38 8.46 9.16 5.34
C ASN A 38 7.02 9.28 4.87
N ILE A 39 6.22 10.13 5.52
CA ILE A 39 4.80 10.30 5.26
C ILE A 39 4.53 11.76 4.95
N ASP A 40 4.06 12.04 3.75
CA ASP A 40 3.65 13.35 3.27
C ASP A 40 2.13 13.40 3.13
N GLY A 41 1.50 14.47 3.61
CA GLY A 41 0.04 14.61 3.47
C GLY A 41 -0.51 15.83 4.20
N TYR A 42 -1.78 15.72 4.62
CA TYR A 42 -2.51 16.83 5.22
C TYR A 42 -3.34 16.36 6.42
N ASP A 43 -3.44 17.26 7.43
CA ASP A 43 -4.41 17.13 8.53
C ASP A 43 -4.34 15.78 9.26
N PHE A 44 -3.16 15.46 9.79
CA PHE A 44 -2.93 14.22 10.54
C PHE A 44 -3.43 14.30 11.99
N ILE A 45 -3.80 13.15 12.51
CA ILE A 45 -4.12 12.95 13.92
C ILE A 45 -3.25 11.81 14.45
N LEU A 46 -2.50 12.08 15.52
CA LEU A 46 -1.73 11.08 16.26
C LEU A 46 -2.29 10.96 17.69
N PHE A 47 -2.76 9.77 18.05
CA PHE A 47 -3.05 9.41 19.44
C PHE A 47 -1.80 8.78 20.05
N ARG A 48 -1.10 9.53 20.92
CA ARG A 48 0.19 9.12 21.51
C ARG A 48 0.10 7.85 22.34
N ASN A 49 -0.94 7.78 23.21
CA ASN A 49 -1.17 6.63 24.08
C ASN A 49 -1.42 5.31 23.31
N LYS A 50 -1.87 5.40 22.07
CA LYS A 50 -2.14 4.25 21.18
C LYS A 50 -1.10 4.11 20.07
N MET A 51 -0.21 5.08 19.94
CA MET A 51 0.70 5.18 18.79
C MET A 51 -0.04 4.97 17.45
N LEU A 52 -1.21 5.62 17.32
CA LEU A 52 -2.10 5.51 16.18
C LEU A 52 -2.10 6.81 15.40
N LEU A 53 -1.54 6.77 14.19
CA LEU A 53 -1.52 7.86 13.22
C LEU A 53 -2.66 7.67 12.22
N SER A 54 -3.34 8.75 11.84
CA SER A 54 -4.42 8.69 10.84
C SER A 54 -4.57 10.00 10.08
N SER A 55 -5.11 9.91 8.86
CA SER A 55 -5.66 11.04 8.11
C SER A 55 -6.87 10.59 7.29
N ASN A 56 -7.80 11.53 7.07
CA ASN A 56 -8.92 11.38 6.14
C ASN A 56 -8.65 12.05 4.79
N LYS A 57 -7.44 12.58 4.60
CA LYS A 57 -6.95 13.20 3.38
C LYS A 57 -5.96 12.28 2.67
N ASP A 58 -5.67 12.61 1.42
CA ASP A 58 -4.66 11.90 0.65
C ASP A 58 -3.28 12.03 1.32
N ALA A 59 -2.57 10.92 1.35
CA ALA A 59 -1.22 10.84 1.89
C ALA A 59 -0.34 9.93 1.04
N ILE A 60 0.96 10.20 1.08
CA ILE A 60 1.99 9.39 0.43
C ILE A 60 2.92 8.89 1.52
N ILE A 61 3.15 7.59 1.57
CA ILE A 61 4.14 6.96 2.44
C ILE A 61 5.23 6.38 1.56
N THR A 62 6.48 6.67 1.89
CA THR A 62 7.65 6.06 1.24
C THR A 62 8.41 5.28 2.30
N ASP A 63 8.72 4.01 2.03
CA ASP A 63 9.52 3.17 2.91
C ASP A 63 11.02 3.18 2.52
N ASP A 64 11.85 2.58 3.34
CA ASP A 64 13.30 2.46 3.15
C ASP A 64 13.67 1.54 1.97
N ALA A 65 12.73 0.71 1.49
CA ALA A 65 12.87 -0.12 0.30
C ALA A 65 12.44 0.60 -0.99
N SER A 66 12.20 1.93 -0.93
CA SER A 66 11.73 2.75 -2.06
C SER A 66 10.35 2.35 -2.60
N SER A 67 9.53 1.66 -1.82
CA SER A 67 8.12 1.48 -2.16
C SER A 67 7.32 2.73 -1.81
N VAL A 68 6.38 3.09 -2.67
CA VAL A 68 5.51 4.25 -2.48
C VAL A 68 4.07 3.79 -2.31
N TYR A 69 3.44 4.23 -1.22
CA TYR A 69 2.03 3.96 -0.88
C TYR A 69 1.25 5.27 -1.01
N GLU A 70 0.40 5.37 -2.01
CA GLU A 70 -0.55 6.47 -2.19
C GLU A 70 -1.89 6.06 -1.55
N LEU A 71 -2.40 6.83 -0.61
CA LEU A 71 -3.56 6.48 0.23
C LEU A 71 -4.58 7.61 0.22
N GLY A 72 -5.87 7.31 0.04
CA GLY A 72 -6.93 8.33 0.13
C GLY A 72 -7.37 8.60 1.57
N LYS A 73 -7.34 7.57 2.42
CA LYS A 73 -7.64 7.61 3.85
C LYS A 73 -6.95 6.47 4.53
N PHE A 74 -6.38 6.70 5.72
CA PHE A 74 -5.68 5.62 6.42
C PHE A 74 -5.65 5.75 7.93
N GLN A 75 -5.29 4.63 8.58
CA GLN A 75 -4.87 4.51 9.96
C GLN A 75 -3.61 3.63 9.99
N TYR A 76 -2.60 4.06 10.72
CA TYR A 76 -1.36 3.34 10.91
C TYR A 76 -1.08 3.17 12.40
N SER A 77 -1.04 1.92 12.87
CA SER A 77 -0.57 1.56 14.20
C SER A 77 0.94 1.43 14.15
N VAL A 78 1.64 2.40 14.76
CA VAL A 78 3.11 2.48 14.69
C VAL A 78 3.77 1.32 15.42
N ASN A 79 3.24 0.92 16.59
CA ASN A 79 3.80 -0.18 17.38
C ASN A 79 3.62 -1.56 16.72
N GLU A 80 2.49 -1.75 16.08
CA GLU A 80 2.14 -3.02 15.43
C GLU A 80 2.60 -3.08 13.98
N GLU A 81 2.99 -1.95 13.39
CA GLU A 81 3.29 -1.77 11.96
C GLU A 81 2.12 -2.22 11.07
N ILE A 82 0.89 -1.89 11.51
CA ILE A 82 -0.34 -2.23 10.79
C ILE A 82 -0.88 -0.98 10.10
N LEU A 83 -1.00 -1.05 8.77
CA LEU A 83 -1.61 -0.03 7.93
C LEU A 83 -3.00 -0.50 7.46
N LYS A 84 -4.02 0.33 7.67
CA LYS A 84 -5.37 0.18 7.12
C LYS A 84 -5.67 1.38 6.26
N GLY A 85 -6.22 1.16 5.07
CA GLY A 85 -6.50 2.30 4.19
C GLY A 85 -7.58 2.04 3.15
N GLU A 86 -7.97 3.13 2.49
CA GLU A 86 -8.89 3.14 1.36
C GLU A 86 -8.24 3.84 0.15
N LYS A 87 -8.60 3.44 -1.07
CA LYS A 87 -8.05 3.96 -2.33
C LYS A 87 -6.53 3.88 -2.35
N ILE A 88 -6.02 2.68 -2.14
CA ILE A 88 -4.60 2.43 -1.97
C ILE A 88 -3.99 2.09 -3.32
N LYS A 89 -2.86 2.75 -3.63
CA LYS A 89 -1.95 2.35 -4.69
C LYS A 89 -0.57 2.15 -4.09
N ILE A 90 0.01 0.98 -4.30
CA ILE A 90 1.37 0.65 -3.89
C ILE A 90 2.21 0.49 -5.15
N THR A 91 3.31 1.21 -5.23
CA THR A 91 4.31 1.07 -6.29
C THR A 91 5.57 0.50 -5.65
N THR A 92 5.90 -0.74 -5.96
CA THR A 92 7.10 -1.41 -5.44
C THR A 92 8.32 -0.97 -6.27
N ASP A 93 9.48 -0.79 -5.61
CA ASP A 93 10.72 -0.35 -6.27
C ASP A 93 10.47 0.86 -7.20
N ALA A 94 9.88 1.92 -6.62
CA ALA A 94 9.49 3.12 -7.35
C ALA A 94 10.74 3.86 -7.88
N GLY A 95 11.03 3.74 -9.15
CA GLY A 95 12.23 4.24 -9.82
C GLY A 95 13.09 3.13 -10.43
N GLY A 96 12.82 1.87 -10.12
CA GLY A 96 13.40 0.71 -10.78
C GLY A 96 12.64 0.28 -12.03
N ASN A 97 13.29 -0.50 -12.89
CA ASN A 97 12.70 -1.01 -14.13
C ASN A 97 11.65 -2.12 -13.89
N LYS A 98 11.58 -2.68 -12.67
CA LYS A 98 10.70 -3.80 -12.31
C LYS A 98 9.63 -3.40 -11.30
N SER A 99 9.13 -2.19 -11.46
CA SER A 99 8.12 -1.61 -10.58
C SER A 99 6.73 -2.18 -10.88
N ASP A 100 6.15 -2.90 -9.93
CA ASP A 100 4.76 -3.36 -9.99
C ASP A 100 3.85 -2.36 -9.29
N GLN A 101 2.61 -2.24 -9.80
CA GLN A 101 1.60 -1.38 -9.18
C GLN A 101 0.44 -2.22 -8.66
N HIS A 102 0.13 -2.07 -7.38
CA HIS A 102 -0.94 -2.76 -6.69
C HIS A 102 -2.02 -1.76 -6.27
N PHE A 103 -3.26 -2.00 -6.63
CA PHE A 103 -4.40 -1.15 -6.30
C PHE A 103 -5.39 -1.91 -5.44
N PHE A 104 -5.91 -1.24 -4.39
CA PHE A 104 -6.92 -1.79 -3.49
C PHE A 104 -7.95 -0.71 -3.19
N GLN A 105 -9.23 -1.04 -3.27
CA GLN A 105 -10.26 -0.12 -2.78
C GLN A 105 -10.20 0.02 -1.27
N LYS A 106 -9.93 -1.09 -0.57
CA LYS A 106 -9.64 -1.14 0.86
C LYS A 106 -8.54 -2.17 1.11
N GLY A 107 -7.65 -1.87 2.05
CA GLY A 107 -6.55 -2.75 2.40
C GLY A 107 -6.21 -2.73 3.87
N PHE A 108 -5.72 -3.87 4.33
CA PHE A 108 -5.10 -4.09 5.62
C PHE A 108 -3.73 -4.72 5.36
N PHE A 109 -2.68 -4.11 5.88
CA PHE A 109 -1.30 -4.52 5.68
C PHE A 109 -0.62 -4.66 7.02
N ASP A 110 -0.11 -5.84 7.30
CA ASP A 110 0.81 -6.13 8.39
C ASP A 110 2.23 -6.01 7.81
N LEU A 111 2.81 -4.82 7.93
CA LEU A 111 4.10 -4.49 7.34
C LEU A 111 5.24 -5.25 8.00
N LYS A 112 5.09 -5.59 9.29
CA LYS A 112 6.07 -6.36 10.05
C LYS A 112 6.20 -7.79 9.55
N ASN A 113 5.09 -8.42 9.16
CA ASN A 113 5.03 -9.82 8.72
C ASN A 113 4.85 -9.96 7.20
N ASN A 114 4.92 -8.86 6.46
CA ASN A 114 4.71 -8.82 5.00
C ASN A 114 3.39 -9.47 4.56
N LYS A 115 2.30 -9.26 5.34
CA LYS A 115 0.98 -9.82 5.02
C LYS A 115 0.00 -8.75 4.61
N PHE A 116 -0.92 -9.09 3.74
CA PHE A 116 -1.99 -8.19 3.35
C PHE A 116 -3.32 -8.92 3.17
N LEU A 117 -4.39 -8.13 3.33
CA LEU A 117 -5.75 -8.46 2.95
C LEU A 117 -6.34 -7.26 2.23
N GLY A 118 -6.89 -7.46 1.03
CA GLY A 118 -7.42 -6.36 0.22
C GLY A 118 -8.74 -6.70 -0.45
N LYS A 119 -9.51 -5.64 -0.72
CA LYS A 119 -10.74 -5.70 -1.48
C LYS A 119 -10.59 -4.94 -2.79
N ASP A 120 -11.23 -5.45 -3.85
CA ASP A 120 -11.18 -4.90 -5.21
C ASP A 120 -9.73 -4.69 -5.65
N VAL A 121 -9.01 -5.81 -5.72
CA VAL A 121 -7.57 -5.86 -6.00
C VAL A 121 -7.32 -5.77 -7.49
N ASN A 122 -6.37 -4.92 -7.90
CA ASN A 122 -5.85 -4.89 -9.26
C ASN A 122 -4.33 -4.74 -9.21
N VAL A 123 -3.62 -5.62 -9.88
CA VAL A 123 -2.15 -5.61 -9.97
C VAL A 123 -1.75 -5.42 -11.42
N ILE A 124 -0.89 -4.45 -11.66
CA ILE A 124 -0.25 -4.20 -12.94
C ILE A 124 1.21 -4.55 -12.78
N PHE A 125 1.64 -5.58 -13.47
CA PHE A 125 3.02 -6.03 -13.43
C PHE A 125 3.90 -5.21 -14.37
N HIS A 126 5.19 -5.18 -14.10
CA HIS A 126 6.16 -4.57 -15.00
C HIS A 126 6.21 -5.31 -16.35
N LYS A 127 6.47 -4.58 -17.42
CA LYS A 127 6.39 -5.09 -18.79
C LYS A 127 7.37 -6.24 -19.08
N GLU A 128 8.53 -6.20 -18.46
CA GLU A 128 9.57 -7.22 -18.65
C GLU A 128 9.21 -8.60 -18.06
N LEU A 129 8.11 -8.72 -17.28
CA LEU A 129 7.72 -9.98 -16.64
C LEU A 129 7.59 -11.14 -17.64
N PHE A 130 7.14 -10.86 -18.86
CA PHE A 130 6.98 -11.84 -19.95
C PHE A 130 7.98 -11.63 -21.10
N LEU A 131 9.07 -10.91 -20.89
CA LEU A 131 10.11 -10.63 -21.89
C LEU A 131 9.57 -10.00 -23.19
N ASN A 132 8.47 -9.27 -23.11
CA ASN A 132 7.84 -8.58 -24.23
C ASN A 132 7.28 -7.24 -23.78
N GLU A 133 7.92 -6.15 -24.20
CA GLU A 133 7.55 -4.77 -23.86
C GLU A 133 6.17 -4.34 -24.40
N GLU A 134 5.62 -5.05 -25.37
CA GLU A 134 4.29 -4.79 -25.90
C GLU A 134 3.17 -5.33 -25.01
N ASN A 135 3.48 -6.18 -24.03
CA ASN A 135 2.53 -6.73 -23.09
C ASN A 135 2.25 -5.75 -21.95
N ASP A 136 0.99 -5.73 -21.51
CA ASP A 136 0.54 -5.01 -20.30
C ASP A 136 -0.06 -6.05 -19.32
N PRO A 137 0.78 -6.89 -18.68
CA PRO A 137 0.30 -7.97 -17.81
C PRO A 137 -0.38 -7.40 -16.57
N ARG A 138 -1.59 -7.89 -16.29
CA ARG A 138 -2.39 -7.45 -15.16
C ARG A 138 -3.33 -8.53 -14.66
N VAL A 139 -3.60 -8.50 -13.38
CA VAL A 139 -4.58 -9.38 -12.73
C VAL A 139 -5.48 -8.54 -11.83
N SER A 140 -6.76 -8.87 -11.81
CA SER A 140 -7.72 -8.29 -10.89
C SER A 140 -8.47 -9.38 -10.14
N GLY A 141 -8.95 -9.07 -8.93
CA GLY A 141 -9.76 -9.94 -8.11
C GLY A 141 -10.70 -9.15 -7.20
N VAL A 142 -11.81 -9.74 -6.80
CA VAL A 142 -12.78 -9.11 -5.88
C VAL A 142 -12.16 -8.96 -4.49
N SER A 143 -11.36 -9.93 -4.07
CA SER A 143 -10.56 -9.88 -2.87
C SER A 143 -9.20 -10.54 -3.09
N GLY A 144 -8.25 -10.20 -2.26
CA GLY A 144 -6.92 -10.78 -2.29
C GLY A 144 -6.28 -10.75 -0.91
N TYR A 145 -5.47 -11.75 -0.64
CA TYR A 145 -4.65 -11.83 0.55
C TYR A 145 -3.33 -12.51 0.22
N GLY A 146 -2.34 -12.29 1.04
CA GLY A 146 -1.04 -12.90 0.80
C GLY A 146 -0.02 -12.55 1.84
N ASP A 147 1.17 -13.10 1.59
CA ASP A 147 2.38 -12.89 2.37
C ASP A 147 3.58 -12.64 1.44
N GLU A 148 4.77 -12.71 1.99
CA GLU A 148 6.02 -12.57 1.25
C GLU A 148 6.14 -13.58 0.09
N PHE A 149 5.60 -14.79 0.25
CA PHE A 149 5.81 -15.91 -0.66
C PHE A 149 4.64 -16.13 -1.64
N ASN A 150 3.42 -15.86 -1.20
CA ASN A 150 2.22 -16.17 -1.96
C ASN A 150 1.22 -15.02 -1.99
N THR A 151 0.53 -14.90 -3.12
CA THR A 151 -0.66 -14.05 -3.25
C THR A 151 -1.83 -14.90 -3.71
N TYR A 152 -2.97 -14.73 -3.07
CA TYR A 152 -4.23 -15.39 -3.41
C TYR A 152 -5.24 -14.34 -3.83
N LEU A 153 -5.96 -14.60 -4.92
CA LEU A 153 -7.02 -13.73 -5.43
C LEU A 153 -8.28 -14.54 -5.67
N ASP A 154 -9.42 -14.00 -5.24
CA ASP A 154 -10.73 -14.57 -5.47
C ASP A 154 -11.39 -13.95 -6.69
N LYS A 155 -12.07 -14.77 -7.50
CA LYS A 155 -12.75 -14.36 -8.74
C LYS A 155 -11.79 -13.53 -9.64
N ALA A 156 -10.63 -14.10 -9.89
CA ALA A 156 -9.57 -13.42 -10.59
C ALA A 156 -9.74 -13.40 -12.09
N VAL A 157 -9.29 -12.32 -12.70
CA VAL A 157 -9.18 -12.15 -14.16
C VAL A 157 -7.76 -11.72 -14.48
N PHE A 158 -7.07 -12.48 -15.31
CA PHE A 158 -5.73 -12.19 -15.79
C PHE A 158 -5.72 -11.95 -17.30
N THR A 159 -4.91 -11.02 -17.77
CA THR A 159 -4.58 -10.81 -19.18
C THR A 159 -3.22 -10.12 -19.33
N SER A 160 -2.53 -10.33 -20.46
CA SER A 160 -1.33 -9.56 -20.82
C SER A 160 -1.54 -8.67 -22.07
N CYS A 161 -2.78 -8.56 -22.56
CA CYS A 161 -3.10 -7.72 -23.70
C CYS A 161 -2.84 -6.23 -23.43
N LYS A 162 -2.55 -5.45 -24.49
CA LYS A 162 -2.36 -4.00 -24.37
C LYS A 162 -3.56 -3.34 -23.69
N LYS A 163 -3.31 -2.36 -22.83
CA LYS A 163 -4.38 -1.57 -22.18
C LYS A 163 -5.21 -0.75 -23.17
N THR A 164 -4.64 -0.45 -24.34
CA THR A 164 -5.30 0.29 -25.42
C THR A 164 -6.36 -0.54 -26.12
N ASP A 165 -6.33 -1.87 -26.00
CA ASP A 165 -7.32 -2.76 -26.59
C ASP A 165 -8.63 -2.61 -25.84
N LYS A 166 -9.69 -2.19 -26.52
CA LYS A 166 -11.04 -2.01 -25.93
C LYS A 166 -11.61 -3.30 -25.36
N CYS A 167 -11.25 -4.43 -25.95
CA CYS A 167 -11.59 -5.76 -25.51
C CYS A 167 -10.34 -6.62 -25.65
N PRO A 168 -9.76 -7.11 -24.53
CA PRO A 168 -8.57 -7.94 -24.64
C PRO A 168 -8.88 -9.18 -25.47
N PRO A 169 -8.04 -9.52 -26.49
CA PRO A 169 -8.26 -10.68 -27.37
C PRO A 169 -8.26 -11.98 -26.59
N TRP A 170 -7.66 -12.01 -25.40
CA TRP A 170 -7.76 -13.15 -24.49
C TRP A 170 -7.72 -12.69 -23.01
N LYS A 171 -8.36 -13.47 -22.17
CA LYS A 171 -8.32 -13.37 -20.72
C LYS A 171 -8.49 -14.75 -20.11
N MET A 172 -7.88 -14.97 -18.96
CA MET A 172 -8.14 -16.12 -18.10
C MET A 172 -8.99 -15.69 -16.91
N THR A 173 -9.99 -16.47 -16.59
CA THR A 173 -10.83 -16.26 -15.40
C THR A 173 -10.77 -17.48 -14.54
N ALA A 174 -10.63 -17.30 -13.22
CA ALA A 174 -10.61 -18.39 -12.25
C ALA A 174 -11.37 -17.98 -10.99
N ALA A 175 -11.99 -18.96 -10.34
CA ALA A 175 -12.63 -18.73 -9.04
C ALA A 175 -11.59 -18.33 -7.99
N ASN A 176 -10.43 -19.00 -8.01
CA ASN A 176 -9.30 -18.71 -7.15
C ASN A 176 -8.00 -18.78 -7.96
N VAL A 177 -7.09 -17.84 -7.70
CA VAL A 177 -5.74 -17.82 -8.26
C VAL A 177 -4.75 -17.79 -7.12
N ARG A 178 -3.70 -18.57 -7.23
CA ARG A 178 -2.52 -18.50 -6.35
C ARG A 178 -1.31 -18.11 -7.19
N HIS A 179 -0.65 -17.05 -6.81
CA HIS A 179 0.66 -16.67 -7.33
C HIS A 179 1.75 -17.08 -6.34
N ASP A 180 2.57 -18.06 -6.73
CA ASP A 180 3.77 -18.48 -6.00
C ASP A 180 4.94 -17.60 -6.48
N LYS A 181 5.35 -16.65 -5.65
CA LYS A 181 6.39 -15.66 -6.00
C LYS A 181 7.77 -16.29 -6.11
N ILE A 182 8.05 -17.37 -5.36
CA ILE A 182 9.32 -18.08 -5.39
C ILE A 182 9.47 -18.86 -6.69
N LYS A 183 8.44 -19.61 -7.05
CA LYS A 183 8.42 -20.42 -8.27
C LYS A 183 8.09 -19.61 -9.52
N LYS A 184 7.65 -18.34 -9.35
CA LYS A 184 7.16 -17.47 -10.43
C LYS A 184 6.05 -18.14 -11.24
N GLN A 185 5.07 -18.74 -10.55
CA GLN A 185 3.96 -19.50 -11.14
C GLN A 185 2.62 -18.91 -10.67
N ILE A 186 1.64 -18.90 -11.56
CA ILE A 186 0.26 -18.54 -11.28
C ILE A 186 -0.62 -19.76 -11.48
#